data_ff7e0b61b771bf6bea57ff5887421bf3
#
_entry.id   ff7e0b61b771bf6bea57ff5887421bf3
#
_cell.length_a   1.000
_cell.length_b   1.000
_cell.length_c   1.000
_cell.angle_alpha   90.00
_cell.angle_beta   90.00
_cell.angle_gamma   90.00
#
_symmetry.space_group_name_H-M   'P 1'
#
loop_
_entity.id
_entity.type
_entity.pdbx_description
1 polymer ?
#
loop_
_entity_poly.entity_id
_entity_poly.type
_entity_poly.pdbx_seq_one_letter_code
_entity_poly.pdbx_strand_id
1 'polypeptide(L)'
;MLYMVSLNHSPDKCPGVSNEIRDRVLVMASTMTEVLKSYNCTFQGGWVSKSAHQTFILIDGPNAHAVDDAVVDLGLAVWNTSTFYPVITLDEAVGGLPE
;
A
#
# COMPACT_ATOMS: atom_id res chain seq x y z
N MET A 1 11.89 -5.35 -6.11
CA MET A 1 11.17 -4.42 -7.01
C MET A 1 10.26 -3.52 -6.18
N LEU A 2 10.22 -2.27 -6.50
CA LEU A 2 9.37 -1.30 -5.81
C LEU A 2 8.00 -1.18 -6.48
N TYR A 3 6.97 -1.16 -5.65
CA TYR A 3 5.60 -0.94 -6.09
C TYR A 3 4.97 0.17 -5.25
N MET A 4 4.40 1.16 -5.94
CA MET A 4 3.52 2.12 -5.29
C MET A 4 2.10 1.56 -5.33
N VAL A 5 1.52 1.33 -4.16
CA VAL A 5 0.15 0.85 -4.01
C VAL A 5 -0.72 2.04 -3.67
N SER A 6 -1.66 2.35 -4.55
CA SER A 6 -2.65 3.40 -4.33
C SER A 6 -3.94 2.75 -3.84
N LEU A 7 -4.40 3.16 -2.67
CA LEU A 7 -5.61 2.66 -2.03
C LEU A 7 -6.63 3.79 -1.96
N ASN A 8 -7.82 3.53 -2.46
CA ASN A 8 -8.89 4.51 -2.48
C ASN A 8 -10.16 3.93 -1.86
N HIS A 9 -10.80 4.66 -0.96
CA HIS A 9 -12.05 4.27 -0.33
C HIS A 9 -13.09 5.38 -0.46
N SER A 10 -14.36 5.01 -0.38
CA SER A 10 -15.46 5.97 -0.36
C SER A 10 -15.51 6.74 0.98
N PRO A 11 -16.09 7.94 1.00
CA PRO A 11 -16.15 8.75 2.23
C PRO A 11 -16.82 8.05 3.42
N ASP A 12 -17.84 7.23 3.18
CA ASP A 12 -18.55 6.49 4.23
C ASP A 12 -17.71 5.35 4.85
N LYS A 13 -16.65 4.93 4.17
CA LYS A 13 -15.71 3.91 4.64
C LYS A 13 -14.40 4.50 5.16
N CYS A 14 -14.38 5.79 5.41
CA CYS A 14 -13.20 6.47 5.96
C CYS A 14 -12.99 6.05 7.43
N PRO A 15 -11.76 5.70 7.83
CA PRO A 15 -11.46 5.42 9.24
C PRO A 15 -11.79 6.56 10.18
N GLY A 16 -11.85 7.79 9.66
CA GLY A 16 -12.24 8.97 10.44
C GLY A 16 -13.70 8.98 10.87
N VAL A 17 -14.60 8.31 10.14
CA VAL A 17 -16.03 8.29 10.42
C VAL A 17 -16.60 6.89 10.72
N SER A 18 -15.93 5.85 10.27
CA SER A 18 -16.37 4.46 10.48
C SER A 18 -15.54 3.80 11.58
N ASN A 19 -16.19 3.43 12.67
CA ASN A 19 -15.54 2.70 13.77
C ASN A 19 -15.05 1.32 13.31
N GLU A 20 -15.84 0.63 12.48
CA GLU A 20 -15.47 -0.68 11.94
C GLU A 20 -14.17 -0.59 11.12
N ILE A 21 -14.10 0.38 10.22
CA ILE A 21 -12.90 0.57 9.39
C ILE A 21 -11.72 1.03 10.24
N ARG A 22 -11.95 1.88 11.23
CA ARG A 22 -10.90 2.29 12.18
C ARG A 22 -10.27 1.10 12.88
N ASP A 23 -11.09 0.16 13.35
CA ASP A 23 -10.60 -1.05 14.02
C ASP A 23 -9.77 -1.91 13.05
N ARG A 24 -10.20 -2.04 11.80
CA ARG A 24 -9.44 -2.75 10.76
C ARG A 24 -8.11 -2.10 10.48
N VAL A 25 -8.04 -0.78 10.43
CA VAL A 25 -6.79 -0.03 10.23
C VAL A 25 -5.82 -0.26 11.38
N LEU A 26 -6.31 -0.27 12.61
CA LEU A 26 -5.46 -0.52 13.78
C LEU A 26 -4.88 -1.93 13.77
N VAL A 27 -5.67 -2.94 13.41
CA VAL A 27 -5.18 -4.31 13.25
C VAL A 27 -4.16 -4.39 12.12
N MET A 28 -4.46 -3.79 10.98
CA MET A 28 -3.55 -3.76 9.84
C MET A 28 -2.21 -3.13 10.24
N ALA A 29 -2.23 -1.99 10.91
CA ALA A 29 -1.01 -1.32 11.34
C ALA A 29 -0.16 -2.16 12.28
N SER A 30 -0.80 -2.93 13.18
CA SER A 30 -0.11 -3.79 14.12
C SER A 30 0.47 -5.07 13.51
N THR A 31 -0.04 -5.51 12.35
CA THR A 31 0.36 -6.76 11.69
C THR A 31 1.16 -6.53 10.41
N MET A 32 1.30 -5.29 9.95
CA MET A 32 1.84 -4.97 8.63
C MET A 32 3.24 -5.57 8.41
N THR A 33 4.15 -5.38 9.33
CA THR A 33 5.53 -5.85 9.18
C THR A 33 5.60 -7.37 9.01
N GLU A 34 4.87 -8.11 9.83
CA GLU A 34 4.88 -9.57 9.79
C GLU A 34 4.18 -10.12 8.55
N VAL A 35 3.05 -9.55 8.18
CA VAL A 35 2.33 -9.98 6.98
C VAL A 35 3.17 -9.73 5.74
N LEU A 36 3.72 -8.53 5.59
CA LEU A 36 4.60 -8.23 4.45
C LEU A 36 5.79 -9.18 4.40
N LYS A 37 6.43 -9.44 5.53
CA LYS A 37 7.57 -10.35 5.60
C LYS A 37 7.21 -11.76 5.13
N SER A 38 6.02 -12.26 5.44
CA SER A 38 5.58 -13.60 5.01
C SER A 38 5.45 -13.72 3.50
N TYR A 39 5.39 -12.62 2.77
CA TYR A 39 5.38 -12.56 1.30
C TYR A 39 6.70 -12.06 0.71
N ASN A 40 7.76 -12.00 1.53
CA ASN A 40 9.06 -11.45 1.17
C ASN A 40 8.98 -9.96 0.74
N CYS A 41 8.07 -9.23 1.36
CA CYS A 41 7.85 -7.82 1.10
C CYS A 41 8.34 -6.97 2.28
N THR A 42 8.71 -5.72 1.99
CA THR A 42 9.18 -4.76 2.98
C THR A 42 8.46 -3.43 2.78
N PHE A 43 7.96 -2.86 3.87
CA PHE A 43 7.36 -1.53 3.85
C PHE A 43 8.44 -0.46 3.73
N GLN A 44 8.32 0.41 2.74
CA GLN A 44 9.29 1.47 2.45
C GLN A 44 8.77 2.87 2.79
N GLY A 45 7.49 3.04 2.93
CA GLY A 45 6.88 4.32 3.27
C GLY A 45 5.39 4.34 2.98
N GLY A 46 4.69 5.29 3.58
CA GLY A 46 3.26 5.44 3.37
C GLY A 46 2.80 6.88 3.60
N TRP A 47 1.80 7.29 2.85
CA TRP A 47 1.25 8.64 2.91
C TRP A 47 -0.26 8.58 2.74
N VAL A 48 -0.95 9.52 3.38
CA VAL A 48 -2.42 9.62 3.31
C VAL A 48 -2.81 11.00 2.83
N SER A 49 -3.66 11.04 1.82
CA SER A 49 -4.39 12.26 1.45
C SER A 49 -5.79 12.15 2.06
N LYS A 50 -6.02 12.87 3.16
CA LYS A 50 -7.27 12.76 3.92
C LYS A 50 -8.48 13.18 3.10
N SER A 51 -8.39 14.32 2.43
CA SER A 51 -9.52 14.87 1.67
C SER A 51 -9.84 14.07 0.41
N ALA A 52 -8.85 13.39 -0.16
CA ALA A 52 -9.03 12.54 -1.33
C ALA A 52 -9.43 11.10 -0.96
N HIS A 53 -9.46 10.76 0.32
CA HIS A 53 -9.71 9.40 0.80
C HIS A 53 -8.79 8.38 0.15
N GLN A 54 -7.51 8.72 0.07
CA GLN A 54 -6.51 7.95 -0.66
C GLN A 54 -5.26 7.73 0.18
N THR A 55 -4.73 6.53 0.11
CA THR A 55 -3.49 6.13 0.79
C THR A 55 -2.50 5.65 -0.26
N PHE A 56 -1.24 6.00 -0.07
CA PHE A 56 -0.14 5.54 -0.92
C PHE A 56 0.84 4.78 -0.06
N ILE A 57 1.14 3.54 -0.44
CA ILE A 57 2.11 2.70 0.28
C ILE A 57 3.18 2.26 -0.72
N LEU A 58 4.44 2.48 -0.35
CA LEU A 58 5.58 2.01 -1.13
C LEU A 58 6.08 0.69 -0.53
N ILE A 59 6.06 -0.36 -1.33
CA ILE A 59 6.43 -1.71 -0.92
C ILE A 59 7.51 -2.25 -1.85
N ASP A 60 8.58 -2.80 -1.25
CA ASP A 60 9.57 -3.59 -1.97
C ASP A 60 9.16 -5.05 -1.88
N GLY A 61 8.98 -5.71 -3.01
CA GLY A 61 8.59 -7.10 -3.08
C GLY A 61 9.18 -7.81 -4.29
N PRO A 62 9.13 -9.17 -4.30
CA PRO A 62 9.73 -9.95 -5.37
C PRO A 62 9.00 -9.82 -6.71
N ASN A 63 7.68 -9.61 -6.67
CA ASN A 63 6.84 -9.44 -7.85
C ASN A 63 5.49 -8.84 -7.45
N ALA A 64 4.69 -8.48 -8.45
CA ALA A 64 3.38 -7.84 -8.21
C ALA A 64 2.40 -8.77 -7.49
N HIS A 65 2.43 -10.08 -7.78
CA HIS A 65 1.53 -11.03 -7.13
C HIS A 65 1.78 -11.12 -5.63
N ALA A 66 3.05 -11.13 -5.21
CA ALA A 66 3.40 -11.16 -3.78
C ALA A 66 2.89 -9.90 -3.07
N VAL A 67 3.04 -8.75 -3.69
CA VAL A 67 2.54 -7.47 -3.14
C VAL A 67 1.02 -7.47 -3.06
N ASP A 68 0.34 -7.94 -4.10
CA ASP A 68 -1.12 -8.04 -4.14
C ASP A 68 -1.64 -8.98 -3.04
N ASP A 69 -1.04 -10.16 -2.93
CA ASP A 69 -1.40 -11.13 -1.90
C ASP A 69 -1.22 -10.55 -0.49
N ALA A 70 -0.14 -9.83 -0.26
CA ALA A 70 0.10 -9.17 1.02
C ALA A 70 -0.95 -8.09 1.32
N VAL A 71 -1.32 -7.29 0.33
CA VAL A 71 -2.36 -6.25 0.47
C VAL A 71 -3.71 -6.89 0.81
N VAL A 72 -4.06 -7.99 0.16
CA VAL A 72 -5.29 -8.74 0.44
C VAL A 72 -5.26 -9.31 1.87
N ASP A 73 -4.14 -9.92 2.24
CA ASP A 73 -3.99 -10.54 3.56
C ASP A 73 -4.02 -9.51 4.71
N LEU A 74 -3.56 -8.29 4.45
CA LEU A 74 -3.69 -7.17 5.38
C LEU A 74 -5.12 -6.66 5.54
N GLY A 75 -6.06 -7.17 4.72
CA GLY A 75 -7.46 -6.77 4.75
C GLY A 75 -7.74 -5.44 4.05
N LEU A 76 -6.76 -4.84 3.40
CA LEU A 76 -6.91 -3.54 2.75
C LEU A 76 -7.92 -3.54 1.62
N ALA A 77 -8.07 -4.67 0.92
CA ALA A 77 -9.04 -4.81 -0.17
C ALA A 77 -10.50 -4.87 0.32
N VAL A 78 -10.73 -5.02 1.62
CA VAL A 78 -12.09 -5.06 2.19
C VAL A 78 -12.79 -3.71 2.05
N TRP A 79 -12.05 -2.60 2.19
CA TRP A 79 -12.64 -1.26 2.13
C TRP A 79 -11.99 -0.33 1.11
N ASN A 80 -10.99 -0.80 0.38
CA ASN A 80 -10.30 -0.01 -0.63
C ASN A 80 -10.35 -0.67 -2.00
N THR A 81 -10.29 0.16 -3.04
CA THR A 81 -9.88 -0.26 -4.37
C THR A 81 -8.38 -0.01 -4.47
N SER A 82 -7.64 -1.00 -4.95
CA SER A 82 -6.18 -0.94 -5.03
C SER A 82 -5.71 -0.81 -6.46
N THR A 83 -4.68 0.02 -6.67
CA THR A 83 -3.97 0.10 -7.95
C THR A 83 -2.47 -0.01 -7.66
N PHE A 84 -1.77 -0.81 -8.46
CA PHE A 84 -0.36 -1.10 -8.28
C PHE A 84 0.45 -0.50 -9.42
N TYR A 85 1.48 0.27 -9.08
CA TYR A 85 2.39 0.86 -10.04
C TYR A 85 3.80 0.35 -9.77
N PRO A 86 4.45 -0.38 -10.71
CA PRO A 86 5.87 -0.64 -10.58
C PRO A 86 6.60 0.69 -10.73
N VAL A 87 7.51 0.97 -9.79
CA VAL A 87 8.23 2.25 -9.78
C VAL A 87 9.72 2.00 -9.59
N ILE A 88 10.52 2.95 -10.06
CA ILE A 88 11.93 3.05 -9.74
C ILE A 88 12.18 4.44 -9.14
N THR A 89 13.31 4.61 -8.50
CA THR A 89 13.67 5.94 -7.98
C THR A 89 13.94 6.90 -9.13
N LEU A 90 13.79 8.18 -8.87
CA LEU A 90 14.13 9.21 -9.86
C LEU A 90 15.59 9.11 -10.28
N ASP A 91 16.48 8.83 -9.32
CA ASP A 91 17.91 8.67 -9.62
C ASP A 91 18.17 7.49 -10.55
N GLU A 92 17.51 6.36 -10.35
CA GLU A 92 17.60 5.21 -11.25
C GLU A 92 17.08 5.54 -12.64
N ALA A 93 15.96 6.26 -12.72
CA ALA A 93 15.40 6.68 -14.00
C ALA A 93 16.35 7.62 -14.76
N VAL A 94 16.93 8.60 -14.08
CA VAL A 94 17.89 9.53 -14.65
C VAL A 94 19.16 8.80 -15.08
N GLY A 95 19.68 7.88 -14.25
CA GLY A 95 20.88 7.10 -14.56
C GLY A 95 20.73 6.17 -15.77
N GLY A 96 19.49 5.79 -16.11
CA GLY A 96 19.19 4.96 -17.28
C GLY A 96 18.96 5.73 -18.58
N LEU A 97 18.99 7.07 -18.53
CA LEU A 97 18.79 7.87 -19.75
C LEU A 97 20.03 7.76 -20.67
N PRO A 98 19.80 7.74 -21.99
CA PRO A 98 20.91 7.73 -22.95
C PRO A 98 21.70 9.04 -22.89
N GLU A 99 23.00 8.95 -23.10
CA GLU A 99 23.89 10.11 -23.17
C GLU A 99 23.77 10.87 -24.49
#